data_6be15b7dc83e7c7c6bc693840e439616
#
_entry.id   6be15b7dc83e7c7c6bc693840e439616
#
_cell.length_a   1.000
_cell.length_b   1.000
_cell.length_c   1.000
_cell.angle_alpha   90.00
_cell.angle_beta   90.00
_cell.angle_gamma   90.00
#
_symmetry.space_group_name_H-M   'P 1'
#
loop_
_entity.id
_entity.type
_entity.pdbx_description
1 polymer ?
#
loop_
_entity_poly.entity_id
_entity_poly.type
_entity_poly.pdbx_seq_one_letter_code
_entity_poly.pdbx_strand_id
1 'polypeptide(L)'
;DLHRLIRRQRQMCIRDRRNILNKNNSNLRIIAKIEKPQALENIDEIIENSDGIMVARGDLGIEIKTERVPIAQKTIIRKANIARKPVIVATQMLESMIDNPLPTRAETSDVANAIIDGADAVMLSGETAMGKYPIEAVSLMKRIADDINRSSFMEKNCFPAELQQKHNTTPMAIAVSISDILKSIPKIKGIIAPVSYTHLRAHETKAN
;
A
#
# COMPACT_ATOMS: atom_id res chain seq x y z
N ASP A 1 17.31 -28.83 9.14
CA ASP A 1 16.49 -28.05 8.21
C ASP A 1 16.15 -26.67 8.82
N LEU A 2 17.20 -25.85 8.93
CA LEU A 2 17.18 -24.53 9.57
C LEU A 2 16.18 -23.58 8.89
N HIS A 3 16.02 -23.68 7.56
CA HIS A 3 15.07 -22.89 6.76
C HIS A 3 13.60 -23.18 7.13
N ARG A 4 13.26 -24.43 7.45
CA ARG A 4 11.91 -24.79 7.93
C ARG A 4 11.61 -24.27 9.34
N LEU A 5 12.61 -24.26 10.20
CA LEU A 5 12.50 -23.70 11.57
C LEU A 5 12.32 -22.18 11.55
N ILE A 6 13.12 -21.46 10.75
CA ILE A 6 13.02 -20.01 10.58
C ILE A 6 11.67 -19.63 9.93
N ARG A 7 11.18 -20.41 8.97
CA ARG A 7 9.87 -20.23 8.34
C ARG A 7 8.74 -20.38 9.35
N ARG A 8 8.78 -21.41 10.21
CA ARG A 8 7.81 -21.63 11.30
C ARG A 8 7.86 -20.52 12.36
N GLN A 9 9.03 -20.04 12.75
CA GLN A 9 9.16 -19.00 13.78
C GLN A 9 8.51 -17.68 13.39
N ARG A 10 8.54 -17.26 12.13
CA ARG A 10 7.94 -15.97 11.68
C ARG A 10 6.44 -16.03 11.50
N GLN A 11 5.91 -17.15 11.02
CA GLN A 11 4.48 -17.41 10.97
C GLN A 11 3.89 -17.50 12.38
N MET A 12 4.61 -18.14 13.30
CA MET A 12 4.28 -18.12 14.72
C MET A 12 4.16 -16.69 15.25
N CYS A 13 5.07 -15.78 14.88
CA CYS A 13 5.05 -14.41 15.39
C CYS A 13 3.76 -13.64 15.07
N ILE A 14 3.18 -13.71 13.85
CA ILE A 14 1.92 -13.02 13.52
C ILE A 14 0.75 -13.72 14.21
N ARG A 15 0.69 -15.03 14.13
CA ARG A 15 -0.36 -15.84 14.78
C ARG A 15 -0.30 -15.71 16.30
N ASP A 16 0.88 -15.71 16.89
CA ASP A 16 1.05 -15.54 18.34
C ASP A 16 0.60 -14.15 18.79
N ARG A 17 0.93 -13.10 18.04
CA ARG A 17 0.41 -11.75 18.30
C ARG A 17 -1.10 -11.68 18.18
N ARG A 18 -1.68 -12.31 17.18
CA ARG A 18 -3.13 -12.42 17.02
C ARG A 18 -3.75 -13.14 18.21
N ASN A 19 -3.14 -14.24 18.67
CA ASN A 19 -3.59 -14.97 19.85
C ASN A 19 -3.53 -14.12 21.14
N ILE A 20 -2.46 -13.32 21.29
CA ILE A 20 -2.34 -12.40 22.42
C ILE A 20 -3.44 -11.32 22.36
N LEU A 21 -3.69 -10.74 21.20
CA LEU A 21 -4.75 -9.76 21.02
C LEU A 21 -6.12 -10.34 21.35
N ASN A 22 -6.41 -11.55 20.86
CA ASN A 22 -7.66 -12.25 21.12
C ASN A 22 -7.83 -12.57 22.61
N LYS A 23 -6.76 -13.01 23.29
CA LYS A 23 -6.79 -13.28 24.74
C LYS A 23 -7.09 -12.01 25.56
N ASN A 24 -6.69 -10.86 25.06
CA ASN A 24 -6.92 -9.56 25.72
C ASN A 24 -8.18 -8.84 25.20
N ASN A 25 -9.04 -9.51 24.42
CA ASN A 25 -10.20 -8.92 23.78
C ASN A 25 -9.88 -7.61 23.03
N SER A 26 -8.71 -7.55 22.40
CA SER A 26 -8.21 -6.37 21.71
C SER A 26 -8.49 -6.43 20.21
N ASN A 27 -9.06 -5.35 19.66
CA ASN A 27 -9.33 -5.19 18.23
C ASN A 27 -8.18 -4.52 17.45
N LEU A 28 -6.98 -4.44 18.03
CA LEU A 28 -5.81 -3.87 17.36
C LEU A 28 -5.46 -4.65 16.10
N ARG A 29 -5.10 -3.91 15.05
CA ARG A 29 -4.72 -4.49 13.76
C ARG A 29 -3.22 -4.74 13.71
N ILE A 30 -2.84 -5.79 12.98
CA ILE A 30 -1.44 -6.17 12.76
C ILE A 30 -1.04 -5.76 11.35
N ILE A 31 -0.06 -4.85 11.25
CA ILE A 31 0.59 -4.50 9.99
C ILE A 31 1.91 -5.25 9.91
N ALA A 32 2.07 -6.09 8.89
CA ALA A 32 3.31 -6.85 8.68
C ALA A 32 4.32 -5.99 7.91
N LYS A 33 5.47 -5.75 8.52
CA LYS A 33 6.59 -5.01 7.91
C LYS A 33 7.45 -5.98 7.09
N ILE A 34 7.54 -5.74 5.78
CA ILE A 34 8.32 -6.55 4.84
C ILE A 34 9.69 -5.91 4.64
N GLU A 35 10.72 -6.55 5.19
CA GLU A 35 12.08 -6.03 5.22
C GLU A 35 13.15 -7.09 4.93
N LYS A 36 12.74 -8.35 4.70
CA LYS A 36 13.68 -9.46 4.52
C LYS A 36 13.31 -10.35 3.33
N PRO A 37 14.30 -10.97 2.65
CA PRO A 37 14.07 -11.86 1.50
C PRO A 37 13.09 -12.98 1.80
N GLN A 38 13.18 -13.58 3.00
CA GLN A 38 12.30 -14.68 3.39
C GLN A 38 10.83 -14.24 3.52
N ALA A 39 10.58 -12.94 3.76
CA ALA A 39 9.22 -12.41 3.76
C ALA A 39 8.66 -12.32 2.33
N LEU A 40 9.49 -12.07 1.33
CA LEU A 40 9.09 -12.08 -0.09
C LEU A 40 8.72 -13.50 -0.55
N GLU A 41 9.48 -14.51 -0.11
CA GLU A 41 9.19 -15.92 -0.44
C GLU A 41 7.86 -16.40 0.16
N ASN A 42 7.44 -15.82 1.29
CA ASN A 42 6.24 -16.22 2.03
C ASN A 42 5.18 -15.12 2.05
N ILE A 43 5.22 -14.21 1.08
CA ILE A 43 4.41 -13.00 1.10
C ILE A 43 2.90 -13.27 1.12
N ASP A 44 2.44 -14.31 0.42
CA ASP A 44 1.01 -14.64 0.35
C ASP A 44 0.48 -15.05 1.73
N GLU A 45 1.23 -15.88 2.45
CA GLU A 45 0.85 -16.30 3.80
C GLU A 45 0.92 -15.16 4.83
N ILE A 46 1.90 -14.25 4.67
CA ILE A 46 2.01 -13.06 5.51
C ILE A 46 0.82 -12.14 5.28
N ILE A 47 0.42 -11.92 4.03
CA ILE A 47 -0.74 -11.11 3.67
C ILE A 47 -2.02 -11.71 4.26
N GLU A 48 -2.20 -13.02 4.15
CA GLU A 48 -3.37 -13.71 4.69
C GLU A 48 -3.53 -13.52 6.20
N ASN A 49 -2.44 -13.61 6.95
CA ASN A 49 -2.46 -13.56 8.41
C ASN A 49 -2.34 -12.15 9.01
N SER A 50 -2.13 -11.12 8.22
CA SER A 50 -2.04 -9.71 8.64
C SER A 50 -3.26 -8.89 8.26
N ASP A 51 -3.42 -7.72 8.87
CA ASP A 51 -4.50 -6.77 8.55
C ASP A 51 -4.03 -5.70 7.56
N GLY A 52 -2.73 -5.58 7.34
CA GLY A 52 -2.10 -4.68 6.40
C GLY A 52 -0.62 -5.01 6.21
N ILE A 53 -0.02 -4.42 5.20
CA ILE A 53 1.38 -4.64 4.81
C ILE A 53 2.13 -3.32 4.79
N MET A 54 3.38 -3.33 5.23
CA MET A 54 4.30 -2.22 5.05
C MET A 54 5.54 -2.69 4.27
N VAL A 55 5.81 -2.05 3.16
CA VAL A 55 7.04 -2.25 2.38
C VAL A 55 8.11 -1.34 2.94
N ALA A 56 9.06 -1.89 3.71
CA ALA A 56 10.17 -1.15 4.31
C ALA A 56 11.38 -1.20 3.39
N ARG A 57 11.46 -0.27 2.44
CA ARG A 57 12.42 -0.30 1.33
C ARG A 57 13.87 -0.14 1.77
N GLY A 58 14.14 0.68 2.79
CA GLY A 58 15.47 0.87 3.33
C GLY A 58 16.06 -0.43 3.86
N ASP A 59 15.34 -1.10 4.75
CA ASP A 59 15.77 -2.37 5.33
C ASP A 59 15.83 -3.48 4.27
N LEU A 60 14.82 -3.52 3.39
CA LEU A 60 14.76 -4.51 2.31
C LEU A 60 15.92 -4.33 1.32
N GLY A 61 16.31 -3.08 0.99
CA GLY A 61 17.41 -2.77 0.08
C GLY A 61 18.79 -3.12 0.62
N ILE A 62 18.93 -3.32 1.93
CA ILE A 62 20.16 -3.85 2.54
C ILE A 62 20.22 -5.38 2.37
N GLU A 63 19.06 -6.03 2.44
CA GLU A 63 18.95 -7.50 2.45
C GLU A 63 18.87 -8.14 1.05
N ILE A 64 18.43 -7.38 0.03
CA ILE A 64 18.35 -7.83 -1.37
C ILE A 64 19.12 -6.86 -2.26
N LYS A 65 19.42 -7.30 -3.50
CA LYS A 65 20.04 -6.40 -4.49
C LYS A 65 19.15 -5.20 -4.77
N THR A 66 19.72 -4.01 -4.78
CA THR A 66 19.00 -2.73 -4.90
C THR A 66 18.07 -2.68 -6.12
N GLU A 67 18.52 -3.21 -7.25
CA GLU A 67 17.72 -3.30 -8.50
C GLU A 67 16.49 -4.20 -8.39
N ARG A 68 16.42 -5.03 -7.34
CA ARG A 68 15.26 -5.90 -7.06
C ARG A 68 14.20 -5.23 -6.21
N VAL A 69 14.54 -4.15 -5.50
CA VAL A 69 13.60 -3.46 -4.59
C VAL A 69 12.35 -2.94 -5.32
N PRO A 70 12.44 -2.29 -6.49
CA PRO A 70 11.26 -1.82 -7.21
C PRO A 70 10.33 -2.96 -7.64
N ILE A 71 10.89 -4.10 -8.07
CA ILE A 71 10.11 -5.27 -8.46
C ILE A 71 9.41 -5.88 -7.25
N ALA A 72 10.11 -5.99 -6.11
CA ALA A 72 9.56 -6.48 -4.87
C ALA A 72 8.40 -5.57 -4.39
N GLN A 73 8.59 -4.24 -4.41
CA GLN A 73 7.55 -3.27 -4.07
C GLN A 73 6.28 -3.49 -4.90
N LYS A 74 6.40 -3.50 -6.23
CA LYS A 74 5.27 -3.71 -7.14
C LYS A 74 4.56 -5.05 -6.89
N THR A 75 5.32 -6.10 -6.66
CA THR A 75 4.78 -7.43 -6.37
C THR A 75 4.00 -7.45 -5.05
N ILE A 76 4.55 -6.85 -4.00
CA ILE A 76 3.88 -6.79 -2.69
C ILE A 76 2.60 -5.96 -2.78
N ILE A 77 2.67 -4.76 -3.38
CA ILE A 77 1.49 -3.88 -3.55
C ILE A 77 0.39 -4.62 -4.30
N ARG A 78 0.72 -5.22 -5.45
CA ARG A 78 -0.25 -5.97 -6.25
C ARG A 78 -0.91 -7.11 -5.45
N LYS A 79 -0.12 -7.92 -4.74
CA LYS A 79 -0.64 -9.04 -3.95
C LYS A 79 -1.51 -8.55 -2.77
N ALA A 80 -1.09 -7.49 -2.08
CA ALA A 80 -1.88 -6.89 -1.00
C ALA A 80 -3.22 -6.35 -1.53
N ASN A 81 -3.22 -5.66 -2.66
CA ASN A 81 -4.43 -5.15 -3.31
C ASN A 81 -5.38 -6.28 -3.73
N ILE A 82 -4.88 -7.37 -4.30
CA ILE A 82 -5.68 -8.56 -4.63
C ILE A 82 -6.31 -9.15 -3.37
N ALA A 83 -5.57 -9.21 -2.28
CA ALA A 83 -6.05 -9.68 -0.98
C ALA A 83 -6.88 -8.65 -0.22
N ARG A 84 -7.06 -7.42 -0.76
CA ARG A 84 -7.78 -6.29 -0.12
C ARG A 84 -7.20 -5.90 1.23
N LYS A 85 -5.88 -5.97 1.35
CA LYS A 85 -5.15 -5.53 2.53
C LYS A 85 -4.49 -4.20 2.25
N PRO A 86 -4.64 -3.20 3.14
CA PRO A 86 -3.98 -1.93 2.97
C PRO A 86 -2.46 -2.11 2.93
N VAL A 87 -1.81 -1.36 2.04
CA VAL A 87 -0.37 -1.39 1.86
C VAL A 87 0.24 -0.01 2.00
N ILE A 88 1.28 0.07 2.83
CA ILE A 88 2.05 1.28 3.09
C ILE A 88 3.42 1.11 2.44
N VAL A 89 3.85 2.09 1.66
CA VAL A 89 5.24 2.16 1.18
C VAL A 89 6.02 3.13 2.06
N ALA A 90 7.11 2.64 2.62
CA ALA A 90 7.87 3.34 3.66
C ALA A 90 9.34 3.42 3.33
N THR A 91 10.00 4.43 3.90
CA THR A 91 11.43 4.73 3.88
C THR A 91 11.95 5.19 2.53
N GLN A 92 12.95 6.07 2.55
CA GLN A 92 13.62 6.62 1.37
C GLN A 92 12.64 7.25 0.36
N MET A 93 11.61 7.96 0.85
CA MET A 93 10.62 8.60 -0.01
C MET A 93 11.09 9.99 -0.49
N LEU A 94 11.44 10.86 0.47
CA LEU A 94 11.95 12.22 0.25
C LEU A 94 13.19 12.45 1.12
N GLU A 95 14.09 11.49 1.19
CA GLU A 95 15.20 11.42 2.14
C GLU A 95 16.12 12.65 2.08
N SER A 96 16.33 13.22 0.88
CA SER A 96 17.11 14.44 0.73
C SER A 96 16.50 15.64 1.45
N MET A 97 15.19 15.62 1.73
CA MET A 97 14.49 16.67 2.48
C MET A 97 14.76 16.63 4.00
N ILE A 98 15.52 15.67 4.49
CA ILE A 98 16.07 15.74 5.84
C ILE A 98 16.91 17.02 5.98
N ASP A 99 17.73 17.32 4.99
CA ASP A 99 18.65 18.45 4.99
C ASP A 99 18.34 19.55 3.97
N ASN A 100 17.52 19.27 2.96
CA ASN A 100 17.22 20.21 1.87
C ASN A 100 15.74 20.58 1.84
N PRO A 101 15.38 21.82 1.47
CA PRO A 101 13.98 22.26 1.40
C PRO A 101 13.22 21.67 0.21
N LEU A 102 13.93 21.10 -0.78
CA LEU A 102 13.36 20.48 -1.98
C LEU A 102 13.96 19.09 -2.19
N PRO A 103 13.17 18.12 -2.66
CA PRO A 103 13.66 16.79 -2.97
C PRO A 103 14.39 16.75 -4.31
N THR A 104 15.00 15.63 -4.60
CA THR A 104 15.46 15.30 -5.93
C THR A 104 14.28 14.93 -6.84
N ARG A 105 14.49 15.03 -8.18
CA ARG A 105 13.49 14.58 -9.16
C ARG A 105 13.22 13.07 -9.04
N ALA A 106 14.25 12.29 -8.69
CA ALA A 106 14.13 10.86 -8.51
C ALA A 106 13.19 10.52 -7.35
N GLU A 107 13.31 11.20 -6.22
CA GLU A 107 12.44 11.01 -5.05
C GLU A 107 10.99 11.41 -5.36
N THR A 108 10.78 12.54 -6.04
CA THR A 108 9.44 12.95 -6.49
C THR A 108 8.81 11.88 -7.38
N SER A 109 9.58 11.34 -8.34
CA SER A 109 9.13 10.26 -9.22
C SER A 109 8.87 8.96 -8.45
N ASP A 110 9.65 8.67 -7.43
CA ASP A 110 9.50 7.46 -6.62
C ASP A 110 8.22 7.49 -5.79
N VAL A 111 7.92 8.63 -5.13
CA VAL A 111 6.64 8.83 -4.43
C VAL A 111 5.46 8.66 -5.40
N ALA A 112 5.54 9.30 -6.58
CA ALA A 112 4.50 9.19 -7.60
C ALA A 112 4.30 7.75 -8.05
N ASN A 113 5.38 7.01 -8.31
CA ASN A 113 5.31 5.60 -8.71
C ASN A 113 4.70 4.71 -7.63
N ALA A 114 5.03 4.90 -6.36
CA ALA A 114 4.42 4.14 -5.27
C ALA A 114 2.88 4.31 -5.24
N ILE A 115 2.40 5.52 -5.49
CA ILE A 115 0.96 5.83 -5.55
C ILE A 115 0.32 5.19 -6.80
N ILE A 116 0.96 5.32 -7.97
CA ILE A 116 0.51 4.72 -9.24
C ILE A 116 0.47 3.20 -9.14
N ASP A 117 1.41 2.58 -8.43
CA ASP A 117 1.44 1.14 -8.17
C ASP A 117 0.25 0.69 -7.31
N GLY A 118 -0.46 1.61 -6.66
CA GLY A 118 -1.65 1.34 -5.85
C GLY A 118 -1.36 1.22 -4.35
N ALA A 119 -0.32 1.87 -3.86
CA ALA A 119 -0.11 2.00 -2.42
C ALA A 119 -1.25 2.78 -1.77
N ASP A 120 -1.72 2.30 -0.62
CA ASP A 120 -2.78 2.96 0.17
C ASP A 120 -2.27 4.16 0.95
N ALA A 121 -1.00 4.10 1.32
CA ALA A 121 -0.31 5.18 2.00
C ALA A 121 1.18 5.18 1.65
N VAL A 122 1.77 6.35 1.71
CA VAL A 122 3.22 6.57 1.67
C VAL A 122 3.65 7.16 3.02
N MET A 123 4.80 6.75 3.54
CA MET A 123 5.24 7.13 4.87
C MET A 123 6.59 7.84 4.82
N LEU A 124 6.65 9.00 5.46
CA LEU A 124 7.90 9.69 5.81
C LEU A 124 8.43 9.14 7.15
N SER A 125 9.73 9.15 7.31
CA SER A 125 10.44 8.67 8.51
C SER A 125 11.38 9.75 9.04
N GLY A 126 12.64 9.72 8.65
CA GLY A 126 13.65 10.72 9.06
C GLY A 126 13.30 12.13 8.66
N GLU A 127 12.65 12.30 7.50
CA GLU A 127 12.21 13.58 6.95
C GLU A 127 11.34 14.39 7.92
N THR A 128 10.51 13.68 8.69
CA THR A 128 9.62 14.31 9.68
C THR A 128 10.08 14.16 11.12
N ALA A 129 10.86 13.10 11.43
CA ALA A 129 11.30 12.82 12.79
C ALA A 129 12.52 13.63 13.21
N MET A 130 13.44 13.90 12.28
CA MET A 130 14.70 14.58 12.55
C MET A 130 15.11 15.58 11.46
N GLY A 131 14.32 15.68 10.38
CA GLY A 131 14.60 16.57 9.25
C GLY A 131 14.44 18.05 9.61
N LYS A 132 15.09 18.90 8.84
CA LYS A 132 15.02 20.37 8.98
C LYS A 132 13.75 20.95 8.36
N TYR A 133 13.09 20.20 7.46
CA TYR A 133 11.95 20.65 6.65
C TYR A 133 10.73 19.71 6.73
N PRO A 134 10.25 19.37 7.94
CA PRO A 134 9.19 18.36 8.10
C PRO A 134 7.85 18.79 7.49
N ILE A 135 7.49 20.06 7.59
CA ILE A 135 6.23 20.60 7.05
C ILE A 135 6.25 20.59 5.53
N GLU A 136 7.38 21.03 4.95
CA GLU A 136 7.60 21.06 3.51
C GLU A 136 7.57 19.65 2.91
N ALA A 137 8.17 18.66 3.58
CA ALA A 137 8.18 17.28 3.16
C ALA A 137 6.75 16.69 3.11
N VAL A 138 5.97 16.89 4.18
CA VAL A 138 4.56 16.45 4.22
C VAL A 138 3.72 17.17 3.17
N SER A 139 3.90 18.49 3.04
CA SER A 139 3.16 19.31 2.08
C SER A 139 3.46 18.91 0.65
N LEU A 140 4.71 18.59 0.34
CA LEU A 140 5.11 18.11 -0.99
C LEU A 140 4.56 16.72 -1.27
N MET A 141 4.70 15.79 -0.35
CA MET A 141 4.14 14.45 -0.48
C MET A 141 2.64 14.50 -0.77
N LYS A 142 1.91 15.39 -0.07
CA LYS A 142 0.49 15.62 -0.33
C LYS A 142 0.24 16.15 -1.74
N ARG A 143 1.02 17.16 -2.20
CA ARG A 143 0.86 17.70 -3.57
C ARG A 143 1.08 16.63 -4.64
N ILE A 144 2.14 15.81 -4.49
CA ILE A 144 2.39 14.70 -5.42
C ILE A 144 1.20 13.73 -5.43
N ALA A 145 0.68 13.37 -4.26
CA ALA A 145 -0.46 12.48 -4.16
C ALA A 145 -1.72 13.08 -4.81
N ASP A 146 -2.00 14.36 -4.55
CA ASP A 146 -3.15 15.06 -5.13
C ASP A 146 -3.05 15.13 -6.66
N ASP A 147 -1.86 15.43 -7.21
CA ASP A 147 -1.64 15.53 -8.65
C ASP A 147 -1.80 14.17 -9.35
N ILE A 148 -1.24 13.11 -8.76
CA ILE A 148 -1.40 11.74 -9.30
C ILE A 148 -2.87 11.32 -9.24
N ASN A 149 -3.57 11.55 -8.13
CA ASN A 149 -4.97 11.18 -7.99
C ASN A 149 -5.92 11.92 -8.95
N ARG A 150 -5.55 13.13 -9.38
CA ARG A 150 -6.30 13.90 -10.40
C ARG A 150 -5.94 13.50 -11.83
N SER A 151 -4.87 12.77 -12.02
CA SER A 151 -4.39 12.37 -13.33
C SER A 151 -5.18 11.18 -13.89
N SER A 152 -5.30 11.11 -15.22
CA SER A 152 -5.90 9.97 -15.92
C SER A 152 -5.13 8.65 -15.75
N PHE A 153 -3.93 8.68 -15.16
CA PHE A 153 -3.16 7.47 -14.85
C PHE A 153 -3.86 6.60 -13.82
N MET A 154 -4.56 7.20 -12.85
CA MET A 154 -5.31 6.44 -11.83
C MET A 154 -6.55 5.78 -12.41
N GLU A 155 -7.22 6.40 -13.39
CA GLU A 155 -8.42 5.82 -14.01
C GLU A 155 -8.13 4.49 -14.73
N LYS A 156 -6.94 4.36 -15.31
CA LYS A 156 -6.53 3.15 -16.06
C LYS A 156 -6.04 2.01 -15.17
N ASN A 157 -5.56 2.32 -13.97
CA ASN A 157 -4.88 1.37 -13.09
C ASN A 157 -5.67 1.02 -11.81
N CYS A 158 -6.90 1.50 -11.67
CA CYS A 158 -7.71 1.34 -10.46
C CYS A 158 -7.97 -0.12 -10.05
N PHE A 159 -7.92 -1.07 -11.00
CA PHE A 159 -8.11 -2.49 -10.70
C PHE A 159 -7.11 -3.35 -11.47
N PRO A 160 -6.28 -4.15 -10.79
CA PRO A 160 -5.49 -5.19 -11.46
C PRO A 160 -6.39 -6.07 -12.34
N ALA A 161 -5.93 -6.43 -13.54
CA ALA A 161 -6.70 -7.22 -14.49
C ALA A 161 -7.20 -8.56 -13.89
N GLU A 162 -6.45 -9.10 -12.92
CA GLU A 162 -6.83 -10.31 -12.19
C GLU A 162 -8.05 -10.12 -11.28
N LEU A 163 -8.26 -8.92 -10.77
CA LEU A 163 -9.46 -8.59 -9.98
C LEU A 163 -10.69 -8.45 -10.88
N GLN A 164 -10.50 -8.08 -12.16
CA GLN A 164 -11.58 -8.04 -13.14
C GLN A 164 -12.05 -9.44 -13.56
N GLN A 165 -11.16 -10.43 -13.52
CA GLN A 165 -11.46 -11.80 -13.95
C GLN A 165 -12.00 -12.72 -12.85
N LYS A 166 -11.79 -12.41 -11.58
CA LYS A 166 -12.24 -13.22 -10.43
C LYS A 166 -13.25 -12.47 -9.57
N HIS A 167 -14.50 -12.44 -10.02
CA HIS A 167 -15.63 -11.97 -9.21
C HIS A 167 -16.00 -12.99 -8.12
N ASN A 168 -15.10 -13.28 -7.20
CA ASN A 168 -15.31 -14.32 -6.18
C ASN A 168 -16.28 -13.89 -5.06
N THR A 169 -16.72 -12.63 -5.04
CA THR A 169 -17.67 -12.14 -4.03
C THR A 169 -18.63 -11.12 -4.63
N THR A 170 -19.88 -11.09 -4.12
CA THR A 170 -20.90 -10.12 -4.54
C THR A 170 -20.44 -8.66 -4.44
N PRO A 171 -19.78 -8.20 -3.35
CA PRO A 171 -19.28 -6.82 -3.28
C PRO A 171 -18.28 -6.48 -4.39
N MET A 172 -17.44 -7.43 -4.80
CA MET A 172 -16.46 -7.21 -5.87
C MET A 172 -17.14 -7.10 -7.24
N ALA A 173 -18.11 -7.97 -7.50
CA ALA A 173 -18.90 -7.90 -8.73
C ALA A 173 -19.61 -6.56 -8.86
N ILE A 174 -20.19 -6.06 -7.77
CA ILE A 174 -20.82 -4.74 -7.71
C ILE A 174 -19.81 -3.63 -7.97
N ALA A 175 -18.65 -3.65 -7.31
CA ALA A 175 -17.63 -2.61 -7.47
C ALA A 175 -17.10 -2.52 -8.91
N VAL A 176 -16.86 -3.67 -9.56
CA VAL A 176 -16.45 -3.72 -10.97
C VAL A 176 -17.56 -3.20 -11.89
N SER A 177 -18.80 -3.64 -11.67
CA SER A 177 -19.96 -3.17 -12.45
C SER A 177 -20.14 -1.65 -12.33
N ILE A 178 -19.95 -1.10 -11.13
CA ILE A 178 -20.00 0.35 -10.90
C ILE A 178 -18.89 1.06 -11.68
N SER A 179 -17.65 0.52 -11.66
CA SER A 179 -16.54 1.09 -12.43
C SER A 179 -16.83 1.12 -13.93
N ASP A 180 -17.41 0.06 -14.47
CA ASP A 180 -17.77 -0.01 -15.89
C ASP A 180 -18.93 0.92 -16.25
N ILE A 181 -19.90 1.08 -15.36
CA ILE A 181 -21.00 2.04 -15.51
C ILE A 181 -20.45 3.48 -15.55
N LEU A 182 -19.53 3.82 -14.66
CA LEU A 182 -18.91 5.17 -14.62
C LEU A 182 -18.13 5.48 -15.89
N LYS A 183 -17.41 4.51 -16.44
CA LYS A 183 -16.70 4.65 -17.72
C LYS A 183 -17.67 4.84 -18.89
N SER A 184 -18.81 4.17 -18.85
CA SER A 184 -19.79 4.15 -19.93
C SER A 184 -20.75 5.35 -19.91
N ILE A 185 -20.96 5.96 -18.76
CA ILE A 185 -21.92 7.04 -18.56
C ILE A 185 -21.23 8.27 -17.93
N PRO A 186 -20.60 9.16 -18.74
CA PRO A 186 -19.83 10.31 -18.24
C PRO A 186 -20.64 11.33 -17.43
N LYS A 187 -21.99 11.27 -17.47
CA LYS A 187 -22.87 12.18 -16.76
C LYS A 187 -23.04 11.84 -15.27
N ILE A 188 -22.61 10.68 -14.82
CA ILE A 188 -22.69 10.29 -13.40
C ILE A 188 -21.67 11.12 -12.62
N LYS A 189 -22.14 11.96 -11.69
CA LYS A 189 -21.31 12.88 -10.90
C LYS A 189 -20.82 12.27 -9.57
N GLY A 190 -21.36 11.15 -9.16
CA GLY A 190 -20.96 10.47 -7.94
C GLY A 190 -21.73 9.20 -7.69
N ILE A 191 -21.21 8.38 -6.77
CA ILE A 191 -21.84 7.16 -6.29
C ILE A 191 -21.97 7.27 -4.79
N ILE A 192 -23.16 6.98 -4.26
CA ILE A 192 -23.40 6.88 -2.83
C ILE A 192 -23.49 5.38 -2.51
N ALA A 193 -22.51 4.87 -1.79
CA ALA A 193 -22.54 3.52 -1.26
C ALA A 193 -22.72 3.57 0.25
N PRO A 194 -23.88 3.19 0.80
CA PRO A 194 -24.04 3.07 2.24
C PRO A 194 -23.15 1.93 2.74
N VAL A 195 -22.19 2.24 3.60
CA VAL A 195 -21.24 1.26 4.14
C VAL A 195 -21.46 1.12 5.63
N SER A 196 -21.87 -0.06 6.06
CA SER A 196 -21.66 -0.50 7.44
C SER A 196 -20.40 -1.36 7.48
N TYR A 197 -19.25 -0.73 7.78
CA TYR A 197 -17.99 -1.41 8.07
C TYR A 197 -17.42 -2.40 7.03
N THR A 198 -17.09 -1.94 5.85
CA THR A 198 -16.11 -2.62 5.00
C THR A 198 -15.37 -1.60 4.15
N HIS A 199 -14.05 -1.74 4.08
CA HIS A 199 -13.16 -0.84 3.34
C HIS A 199 -13.40 -0.92 1.83
N LEU A 200 -14.46 -0.28 1.34
CA LEU A 200 -14.54 0.11 -0.05
C LEU A 200 -13.85 1.47 -0.14
N ARG A 201 -12.71 1.54 -0.79
CA ARG A 201 -12.18 2.82 -1.26
C ARG A 201 -13.19 3.39 -2.25
N ALA A 202 -14.02 4.29 -1.78
CA ALA A 202 -14.65 5.23 -2.66
C ALA A 202 -13.57 6.25 -3.07
N HIS A 203 -13.17 6.26 -4.31
CA HIS A 203 -12.52 7.43 -4.87
C HIS A 203 -13.58 8.53 -4.87
N GLU A 204 -13.48 9.44 -3.91
CA GLU A 204 -14.21 10.70 -3.96
C GLU A 204 -13.67 11.50 -5.14
N THR A 205 -14.28 11.33 -6.29
CA THR A 205 -14.16 12.33 -7.35
C THR A 205 -14.95 13.54 -6.88
N LYS A 206 -14.28 14.50 -6.24
CA LYS A 206 -14.84 15.83 -6.07
C LYS A 206 -15.07 16.38 -7.47
N ALA A 207 -16.34 16.45 -7.87
CA ALA A 207 -16.75 17.29 -8.95
C ALA A 207 -16.56 18.75 -8.51
N ASN A 208 -15.68 19.48 -9.17
CA ASN A 208 -15.72 20.94 -9.23
C ASN A 208 -16.74 21.35 -10.27
#